data_bd8aa5dea4dc0f142399c7a1dbd09e3a
#
_entry.id   bd8aa5dea4dc0f142399c7a1dbd09e3a
#
_cell.length_a   1.000
_cell.length_b   1.000
_cell.length_c   1.000
_cell.angle_alpha   90.00
_cell.angle_beta   90.00
_cell.angle_gamma   90.00
#
_symmetry.space_group_name_H-M   'P 1'
#
loop_
_entity.id
_entity.type
_entity.pdbx_description
1 polymer ?
#
loop_
_entity_poly.entity_id
_entity_poly.type
_entity_poly.pdbx_seq_one_letter_code
_entity_poly.pdbx_strand_id
1 'polypeptide(L)'
;GAYHGDTVGAVSAGHIDLFHKAYSGMLFKTDKVMSPYCYRCPFNKAKPERGDARDTRKCNFECVDKVEQQFAARKQRGVNYAALLVEPGIQGPAGMIAQPKGWLGRVAEISRVHGTQLIADEVMTGLGRAADQLFASHDEGVQPDFLCVAKGLTGGYLPMAATLTTQEVFDAFLGDYSELKTFFHGHSYTGNQLGSAASLASIELLKTAASRRKKLAANLHTEAKRLWGLSQVGDIRQTGCVLAVELVRDWRTREPFKL
;
A
#
# COMPACT_ATOMS: atom_id res chain seq x y z
N GLY A 1 4.12 -7.45 7.80
CA GLY A 1 5.14 -6.62 7.15
C GLY A 1 4.61 -5.97 5.89
N ALA A 2 5.34 -5.02 5.36
CA ALA A 2 5.07 -4.33 4.12
C ALA A 2 6.39 -4.26 3.32
N TYR A 3 6.34 -3.85 2.06
CA TYR A 3 7.53 -3.68 1.24
C TYR A 3 7.52 -2.30 0.59
N HIS A 4 8.55 -1.52 0.87
CA HIS A 4 8.65 -0.12 0.41
C HIS A 4 9.93 0.15 -0.40
N GLY A 5 10.67 -0.87 -0.80
CA GLY A 5 11.95 -0.79 -1.49
C GLY A 5 13.11 -1.32 -0.65
N ASP A 6 14.31 -1.31 -1.23
CA ASP A 6 15.51 -1.99 -0.68
C ASP A 6 16.56 -1.00 -0.11
N THR A 7 16.25 0.27 0.00
CA THR A 7 17.10 1.21 0.76
C THR A 7 16.92 0.98 2.27
N VAL A 8 17.92 1.30 3.08
CA VAL A 8 17.91 1.07 4.53
C VAL A 8 16.65 1.63 5.20
N GLY A 9 16.23 2.85 4.82
CA GLY A 9 15.01 3.46 5.35
C GLY A 9 13.75 2.71 4.96
N ALA A 10 13.61 2.36 3.69
CA ALA A 10 12.45 1.64 3.17
C ALA A 10 12.33 0.22 3.77
N VAL A 11 13.45 -0.52 3.86
CA VAL A 11 13.49 -1.84 4.50
C VAL A 11 13.16 -1.74 5.99
N SER A 12 13.67 -0.74 6.69
CA SER A 12 13.37 -0.53 8.11
C SER A 12 11.87 -0.31 8.35
N ALA A 13 11.21 0.47 7.48
CA ALA A 13 9.77 0.71 7.54
C ALA A 13 8.97 -0.53 7.14
N GLY A 14 9.35 -1.20 6.04
CA GLY A 14 8.62 -2.34 5.47
C GLY A 14 8.81 -3.64 6.22
N HIS A 15 10.01 -4.12 6.28
CA HIS A 15 10.51 -5.33 6.94
C HIS A 15 9.67 -6.60 6.75
N ILE A 16 10.08 -7.40 5.78
CA ILE A 16 9.60 -8.78 5.58
C ILE A 16 10.74 -9.71 5.95
N ASP A 17 10.59 -10.52 7.01
CA ASP A 17 11.65 -11.36 7.57
C ASP A 17 12.31 -12.26 6.50
N LEU A 18 11.51 -12.84 5.62
CA LEU A 18 11.99 -13.69 4.54
C LEU A 18 13.05 -12.99 3.65
N PHE A 19 12.89 -11.70 3.39
CA PHE A 19 13.77 -10.92 2.51
C PHE A 19 14.86 -10.18 3.28
N HIS A 20 14.56 -9.72 4.49
CA HIS A 20 15.32 -8.67 5.15
C HIS A 20 16.05 -9.10 6.41
N LYS A 21 15.83 -10.34 6.89
CA LYS A 21 16.47 -10.86 8.13
C LYS A 21 17.99 -10.73 8.11
N ALA A 22 18.62 -10.95 6.95
CA ALA A 22 20.07 -10.84 6.79
C ALA A 22 20.62 -9.42 7.05
N TYR A 23 19.77 -8.39 6.90
CA TYR A 23 20.13 -6.97 7.05
C TYR A 23 19.73 -6.40 8.40
N SER A 24 19.17 -7.19 9.31
CA SER A 24 18.55 -6.71 10.56
C SER A 24 19.47 -5.83 11.41
N GLY A 25 20.79 -6.07 11.38
CA GLY A 25 21.79 -5.26 12.09
C GLY A 25 21.98 -3.84 11.55
N MET A 26 21.50 -3.55 10.33
CA MET A 26 21.59 -2.24 9.69
C MET A 26 20.29 -1.42 9.80
N LEU A 27 19.21 -2.05 10.27
CA LEU A 27 17.88 -1.46 10.23
C LEU A 27 17.55 -0.75 11.53
N PHE A 28 16.90 0.42 11.44
CA PHE A 28 16.33 1.06 12.60
C PHE A 28 14.94 0.49 12.93
N LYS A 29 14.54 0.61 14.18
CA LYS A 29 13.28 0.07 14.69
C LYS A 29 12.10 0.92 14.23
N THR A 30 11.08 0.28 13.68
CA THR A 30 9.77 0.84 13.42
C THR A 30 8.70 -0.01 14.08
N ASP A 31 7.60 0.61 14.48
CA ASP A 31 6.43 -0.12 14.96
C ASP A 31 5.59 -0.58 13.76
N LYS A 32 5.00 -1.77 13.86
CA LYS A 32 4.16 -2.34 12.81
C LYS A 32 2.70 -2.33 13.24
N VAL A 33 1.84 -1.85 12.36
CA VAL A 33 0.40 -1.93 12.56
C VAL A 33 -0.16 -3.24 11.99
N MET A 34 -1.33 -3.65 12.48
CA MET A 34 -1.99 -4.86 12.01
C MET A 34 -2.47 -4.69 10.56
N SER A 35 -2.03 -5.57 9.68
CA SER A 35 -2.54 -5.62 8.30
C SER A 35 -4.00 -6.08 8.26
N PRO A 36 -4.85 -5.48 7.41
CA PRO A 36 -6.27 -5.82 7.31
C PRO A 36 -6.51 -7.07 6.44
N TYR A 37 -5.90 -8.18 6.80
CA TYR A 37 -5.94 -9.44 6.04
C TYR A 37 -7.21 -10.24 6.36
N CYS A 38 -8.37 -9.85 5.79
CA CYS A 38 -9.68 -10.42 6.12
C CYS A 38 -9.74 -11.94 6.06
N TYR A 39 -9.09 -12.57 5.07
CA TYR A 39 -9.09 -14.02 4.93
C TYR A 39 -8.42 -14.75 6.12
N ARG A 40 -7.37 -14.16 6.70
CA ARG A 40 -6.63 -14.73 7.85
C ARG A 40 -6.74 -13.89 9.12
N CYS A 41 -7.72 -12.99 9.16
CA CYS A 41 -7.89 -12.11 10.31
C CYS A 41 -8.42 -12.89 11.52
N PRO A 42 -7.77 -12.81 12.70
CA PRO A 42 -8.23 -13.49 13.91
C PRO A 42 -9.57 -12.94 14.44
N PHE A 43 -9.94 -11.74 14.05
CA PHE A 43 -11.22 -11.11 14.43
C PHE A 43 -12.35 -11.41 13.46
N ASN A 44 -12.06 -11.93 12.27
CA ASN A 44 -13.08 -12.30 11.30
C ASN A 44 -13.74 -13.62 11.69
N LYS A 45 -14.98 -13.54 12.18
CA LYS A 45 -15.79 -14.69 12.62
C LYS A 45 -16.55 -15.37 11.48
N ALA A 46 -16.35 -14.92 10.22
CA ALA A 46 -16.99 -15.57 9.08
C ALA A 46 -16.43 -16.97 8.85
N LYS A 47 -17.34 -17.91 8.56
CA LYS A 47 -16.94 -19.23 8.07
C LYS A 47 -16.28 -19.10 6.70
N PRO A 48 -15.40 -20.04 6.31
CA PRO A 48 -14.88 -20.07 4.95
C PRO A 48 -16.01 -20.15 3.92
N GLU A 49 -15.95 -19.32 2.90
CA GLU A 49 -16.91 -19.26 1.81
C GLU A 49 -16.19 -19.18 0.47
N ARG A 50 -16.91 -19.44 -0.63
CA ARG A 50 -16.39 -19.33 -2.01
C ARG A 50 -16.63 -17.92 -2.52
N GLY A 51 -15.98 -16.93 -1.88
CA GLY A 51 -16.11 -15.51 -2.16
C GLY A 51 -14.97 -14.73 -1.51
N ASP A 52 -14.75 -13.50 -1.94
CA ASP A 52 -13.76 -12.60 -1.35
C ASP A 52 -14.04 -12.40 0.14
N ALA A 53 -13.07 -12.72 0.98
CA ALA A 53 -13.20 -12.64 2.43
C ALA A 53 -13.45 -11.21 2.94
N ARG A 54 -13.18 -10.18 2.13
CA ARG A 54 -13.49 -8.77 2.46
C ARG A 54 -15.01 -8.52 2.43
N ASP A 55 -15.73 -9.18 1.51
CA ASP A 55 -17.17 -9.01 1.33
C ASP A 55 -17.98 -9.83 2.35
N THR A 56 -17.47 -11.01 2.69
CA THR A 56 -18.14 -11.96 3.60
C THR A 56 -17.72 -11.80 5.07
N ARG A 57 -16.82 -10.86 5.38
CA ARG A 57 -16.27 -10.68 6.73
C ARG A 57 -17.34 -10.38 7.78
N LYS A 58 -17.15 -10.94 8.98
CA LYS A 58 -17.96 -10.69 10.19
C LYS A 58 -17.07 -10.16 11.31
N CYS A 59 -16.78 -8.87 11.25
CA CYS A 59 -15.96 -8.13 12.21
C CYS A 59 -16.35 -6.64 12.23
N ASN A 60 -15.93 -5.91 13.26
CA ASN A 60 -16.19 -4.48 13.45
C ASN A 60 -14.96 -3.61 13.16
N PHE A 61 -14.04 -4.05 12.29
CA PHE A 61 -12.76 -3.40 12.04
C PHE A 61 -11.81 -3.37 13.24
N GLU A 62 -11.77 -4.40 14.05
CA GLU A 62 -10.85 -4.52 15.19
C GLU A 62 -9.37 -4.33 14.79
N CYS A 63 -9.03 -4.56 13.52
CA CYS A 63 -7.71 -4.22 12.97
C CYS A 63 -7.45 -2.71 12.98
N VAL A 64 -8.47 -1.86 12.84
CA VAL A 64 -8.38 -0.40 12.97
C VAL A 64 -8.24 -0.01 14.45
N ASP A 65 -9.03 -0.65 15.33
CA ASP A 65 -8.94 -0.42 16.77
C ASP A 65 -7.52 -0.73 17.30
N LYS A 66 -6.84 -1.73 16.71
CA LYS A 66 -5.44 -2.04 17.04
C LYS A 66 -4.49 -0.92 16.62
N VAL A 67 -4.74 -0.25 15.51
CA VAL A 67 -3.96 0.93 15.10
C VAL A 67 -4.16 2.06 16.12
N GLU A 68 -5.43 2.39 16.43
CA GLU A 68 -5.75 3.44 17.41
C GLU A 68 -5.13 3.16 18.78
N GLN A 69 -5.25 1.93 19.29
CA GLN A 69 -4.64 1.52 20.57
C GLN A 69 -3.12 1.75 20.58
N GLN A 70 -2.45 1.46 19.46
CA GLN A 70 -1.01 1.62 19.33
C GLN A 70 -0.61 3.11 19.35
N PHE A 71 -1.36 3.96 18.63
CA PHE A 71 -1.14 5.40 18.61
C PHE A 71 -1.39 6.02 20.00
N ALA A 72 -2.50 5.66 20.65
CA ALA A 72 -2.82 6.11 22.00
C ALA A 72 -1.74 5.73 23.01
N ALA A 73 -1.24 4.49 22.95
CA ALA A 73 -0.17 4.01 23.83
C ALA A 73 1.15 4.78 23.64
N ARG A 74 1.47 5.18 22.41
CA ARG A 74 2.65 6.01 22.12
C ARG A 74 2.47 7.42 22.68
N LYS A 75 1.31 8.03 22.45
CA LYS A 75 0.98 9.36 22.97
C LYS A 75 1.07 9.41 24.51
N GLN A 76 0.59 8.37 25.21
CA GLN A 76 0.71 8.25 26.67
C GLN A 76 2.16 8.23 27.16
N ARG A 77 3.10 7.77 26.32
CA ARG A 77 4.55 7.79 26.63
C ARG A 77 5.22 9.12 26.29
N GLY A 78 4.45 10.13 25.87
CA GLY A 78 4.97 11.44 25.46
C GLY A 78 5.69 11.44 24.10
N VAL A 79 5.51 10.41 23.29
CA VAL A 79 6.18 10.28 21.97
C VAL A 79 5.13 9.97 20.91
N ASN A 80 4.95 10.86 19.95
CA ASN A 80 4.07 10.61 18.80
C ASN A 80 4.84 9.90 17.66
N TYR A 81 4.10 9.24 16.77
CA TYR A 81 4.67 8.81 15.50
C TYR A 81 4.88 10.02 14.58
N ALA A 82 6.01 10.06 13.89
CA ALA A 82 6.24 11.07 12.87
C ALA A 82 5.38 10.80 11.63
N ALA A 83 5.32 9.54 11.21
CA ALA A 83 4.53 9.14 10.05
C ALA A 83 3.94 7.73 10.19
N LEU A 84 2.83 7.50 9.49
CA LEU A 84 2.28 6.18 9.18
C LEU A 84 2.48 5.92 7.69
N LEU A 85 3.18 4.83 7.35
CA LEU A 85 3.44 4.42 5.97
C LEU A 85 2.53 3.23 5.61
N VAL A 86 1.78 3.34 4.53
CA VAL A 86 0.84 2.32 4.05
C VAL A 86 0.92 2.14 2.53
N GLU A 87 0.62 0.94 2.06
CA GLU A 87 0.35 0.65 0.64
C GLU A 87 -1.17 0.70 0.44
N PRO A 88 -1.75 1.77 -0.17
CA PRO A 88 -3.21 1.89 -0.32
C PRO A 88 -3.83 0.80 -1.20
N GLY A 89 -5.01 0.34 -0.83
CA GLY A 89 -5.81 -0.65 -1.57
C GLY A 89 -5.32 -2.08 -1.43
N ILE A 90 -4.03 -2.34 -1.59
CA ILE A 90 -3.45 -3.69 -1.47
C ILE A 90 -1.97 -3.63 -1.12
N GLN A 91 -1.56 -4.36 -0.09
CA GLN A 91 -0.15 -4.61 0.20
C GLN A 91 0.39 -5.67 -0.77
N GLY A 92 1.45 -5.35 -1.50
CA GLY A 92 1.99 -6.21 -2.55
C GLY A 92 2.78 -7.40 -2.02
N PRO A 93 4.12 -7.31 -1.91
CA PRO A 93 4.99 -8.44 -1.60
C PRO A 93 4.74 -9.11 -0.25
N ALA A 94 4.04 -8.46 0.66
CA ALA A 94 3.65 -9.02 1.95
C ALA A 94 2.55 -10.11 1.87
N GLY A 95 2.13 -10.51 0.68
CA GLY A 95 1.13 -11.56 0.46
C GLY A 95 -0.13 -11.09 -0.27
N MET A 96 -0.04 -10.01 -1.03
CA MET A 96 -1.14 -9.45 -1.81
C MET A 96 -2.39 -9.22 -0.94
N ILE A 97 -2.20 -8.53 0.18
CA ILE A 97 -3.24 -8.32 1.20
C ILE A 97 -4.11 -7.14 0.80
N ALA A 98 -5.25 -7.44 0.22
CA ALA A 98 -6.22 -6.41 -0.18
C ALA A 98 -6.99 -5.88 1.03
N GLN A 99 -7.13 -4.57 1.12
CA GLN A 99 -7.81 -3.87 2.20
C GLN A 99 -9.33 -3.94 2.01
N PRO A 100 -10.12 -4.14 3.07
CA PRO A 100 -11.56 -3.97 3.01
C PRO A 100 -11.90 -2.48 2.87
N LYS A 101 -12.94 -2.18 2.11
CA LYS A 101 -13.42 -0.81 1.90
C LYS A 101 -13.63 -0.08 3.24
N GLY A 102 -13.16 1.16 3.32
CA GLY A 102 -13.25 2.03 4.50
C GLY A 102 -12.14 1.79 5.54
N TRP A 103 -11.21 0.87 5.30
CA TRP A 103 -10.06 0.68 6.21
C TRP A 103 -9.09 1.84 6.11
N LEU A 104 -8.68 2.21 4.90
CA LEU A 104 -7.70 3.27 4.68
C LEU A 104 -8.19 4.62 5.22
N GLY A 105 -9.45 4.98 4.93
CA GLY A 105 -10.03 6.23 5.44
C GLY A 105 -10.01 6.33 6.96
N ARG A 106 -10.30 5.21 7.66
CA ARG A 106 -10.25 5.16 9.13
C ARG A 106 -8.83 5.30 9.69
N VAL A 107 -7.85 4.65 9.06
CA VAL A 107 -6.44 4.73 9.50
C VAL A 107 -5.86 6.11 9.22
N ALA A 108 -6.25 6.74 8.10
CA ALA A 108 -5.88 8.10 7.77
C ALA A 108 -6.44 9.11 8.81
N GLU A 109 -7.68 8.90 9.25
CA GLU A 109 -8.28 9.72 10.30
C GLU A 109 -7.53 9.57 11.64
N ILE A 110 -7.14 8.36 12.03
CA ILE A 110 -6.30 8.14 13.21
C ILE A 110 -4.99 8.93 13.10
N SER A 111 -4.30 8.84 11.95
CA SER A 111 -3.07 9.60 11.74
C SER A 111 -3.28 11.09 11.92
N ARG A 112 -4.34 11.64 11.31
CA ARG A 112 -4.69 13.06 11.40
C ARG A 112 -4.97 13.51 12.85
N VAL A 113 -5.78 12.74 13.60
CA VAL A 113 -6.14 13.04 14.99
C VAL A 113 -4.91 13.04 15.91
N HIS A 114 -3.92 12.22 15.59
CA HIS A 114 -2.68 12.13 16.36
C HIS A 114 -1.55 13.05 15.84
N GLY A 115 -1.81 13.89 14.83
CA GLY A 115 -0.80 14.78 14.24
C GLY A 115 0.35 14.03 13.58
N THR A 116 0.06 12.86 13.01
CA THR A 116 1.02 11.97 12.34
C THR A 116 0.86 12.08 10.84
N GLN A 117 1.94 12.28 10.10
CA GLN A 117 1.94 12.36 8.65
C GLN A 117 1.53 11.01 8.03
N LEU A 118 0.72 11.04 6.98
CA LEU A 118 0.36 9.85 6.21
C LEU A 118 1.21 9.75 4.95
N ILE A 119 1.95 8.66 4.82
CA ILE A 119 2.72 8.33 3.61
C ILE A 119 2.00 7.22 2.86
N ALA A 120 1.51 7.52 1.67
CA ALA A 120 0.90 6.55 0.77
C ALA A 120 1.96 6.02 -0.20
N ASP A 121 2.35 4.77 -0.05
CA ASP A 121 3.19 4.09 -1.03
C ASP A 121 2.32 3.53 -2.15
N GLU A 122 2.22 4.29 -3.21
CA GLU A 122 1.51 3.91 -4.44
C GLU A 122 2.46 3.51 -5.58
N VAL A 123 3.65 3.07 -5.24
CA VAL A 123 4.63 2.55 -6.20
C VAL A 123 4.07 1.37 -6.99
N MET A 124 3.29 0.49 -6.34
CA MET A 124 2.61 -0.62 -7.01
C MET A 124 1.14 -0.29 -7.34
N THR A 125 0.45 0.39 -6.46
CA THR A 125 -1.02 0.54 -6.51
C THR A 125 -1.48 1.73 -7.35
N GLY A 126 -0.63 2.74 -7.50
CA GLY A 126 -0.93 3.97 -8.19
C GLY A 126 -1.01 3.87 -9.71
N LEU A 127 -1.27 5.00 -10.32
CA LEU A 127 -1.37 5.19 -11.77
C LEU A 127 -2.43 4.29 -12.41
N GLY A 128 -3.55 4.09 -11.69
CA GLY A 128 -4.71 3.33 -12.12
C GLY A 128 -4.55 1.82 -12.10
N ARG A 129 -3.53 1.29 -11.41
CA ARG A 129 -3.30 -0.15 -11.28
C ARG A 129 -4.31 -0.81 -10.34
N ALA A 130 -4.48 -0.28 -9.13
CA ALA A 130 -5.27 -0.89 -8.07
C ALA A 130 -6.56 -0.13 -7.77
N ALA A 131 -6.98 0.81 -8.61
CA ALA A 131 -8.09 1.69 -8.36
C ALA A 131 -8.80 2.12 -9.64
N ASP A 132 -10.02 2.63 -9.51
CA ASP A 132 -10.73 3.30 -10.60
C ASP A 132 -10.08 4.66 -10.90
N GLN A 133 -9.68 5.40 -9.87
CA GLN A 133 -8.91 6.63 -9.98
C GLN A 133 -7.44 6.35 -10.30
N LEU A 134 -6.64 7.40 -10.46
CA LEU A 134 -5.20 7.25 -10.69
C LEU A 134 -4.46 6.75 -9.44
N PHE A 135 -4.97 7.07 -8.26
CA PHE A 135 -4.37 6.69 -6.99
C PHE A 135 -5.38 5.93 -6.12
N ALA A 136 -4.95 4.83 -5.52
CA ALA A 136 -5.80 3.99 -4.69
C ALA A 136 -6.26 4.70 -3.40
N SER A 137 -5.46 5.62 -2.87
CA SER A 137 -5.84 6.47 -1.74
C SER A 137 -7.06 7.33 -2.07
N HIS A 138 -7.15 7.83 -3.29
CA HIS A 138 -8.25 8.70 -3.70
C HIS A 138 -9.59 7.97 -3.85
N ASP A 139 -9.59 6.65 -4.09
CA ASP A 139 -10.84 5.86 -4.14
C ASP A 139 -11.57 5.85 -2.79
N GLU A 140 -10.86 6.05 -1.67
CA GLU A 140 -11.45 6.24 -0.34
C GLU A 140 -11.48 7.70 0.13
N GLY A 141 -11.23 8.65 -0.78
CA GLY A 141 -11.21 10.08 -0.46
C GLY A 141 -10.05 10.51 0.45
N VAL A 142 -9.00 9.70 0.52
CA VAL A 142 -7.83 9.98 1.36
C VAL A 142 -6.80 10.78 0.59
N GLN A 143 -6.41 11.93 1.16
CA GLN A 143 -5.31 12.76 0.68
C GLN A 143 -4.11 12.55 1.62
N PRO A 144 -3.05 11.86 1.18
CA PRO A 144 -1.86 11.67 2.01
C PRO A 144 -0.99 12.93 2.04
N ASP A 145 -0.14 13.06 3.06
CA ASP A 145 0.86 14.12 3.15
C ASP A 145 2.04 13.84 2.21
N PHE A 146 2.34 12.55 1.98
CA PHE A 146 3.32 12.10 1.00
C PHE A 146 2.73 11.00 0.13
N LEU A 147 2.91 11.12 -1.18
CA LEU A 147 2.48 10.15 -2.18
C LEU A 147 3.69 9.67 -2.97
N CYS A 148 4.07 8.40 -2.80
CA CYS A 148 5.21 7.80 -3.49
C CYS A 148 4.74 7.08 -4.75
N VAL A 149 5.33 7.38 -5.90
CA VAL A 149 5.01 6.78 -7.21
C VAL A 149 6.27 6.33 -7.94
N ALA A 150 6.19 5.24 -8.66
CA ALA A 150 7.25 4.71 -9.52
C ALA A 150 6.64 3.76 -10.57
N LYS A 151 7.36 2.77 -11.02
CA LYS A 151 6.92 1.69 -11.94
C LYS A 151 6.08 2.18 -13.11
N GLY A 152 4.76 2.30 -12.94
CA GLY A 152 3.84 2.83 -13.94
C GLY A 152 4.13 4.27 -14.35
N LEU A 153 4.89 5.02 -13.55
CA LEU A 153 5.26 6.40 -13.85
C LEU A 153 5.97 6.53 -15.21
N THR A 154 6.83 5.58 -15.55
CA THR A 154 7.51 5.51 -16.85
C THR A 154 6.96 4.42 -17.77
N GLY A 155 5.81 3.81 -17.40
CA GLY A 155 5.30 2.63 -18.10
C GLY A 155 6.21 1.40 -18.01
N GLY A 156 7.18 1.41 -17.09
CA GLY A 156 8.17 0.34 -16.92
C GLY A 156 9.39 0.41 -17.84
N TYR A 157 9.52 1.44 -18.66
CA TYR A 157 10.63 1.56 -19.61
C TYR A 157 11.94 2.06 -18.97
N LEU A 158 11.86 2.94 -17.98
CA LEU A 158 13.04 3.55 -17.34
C LEU A 158 12.85 3.60 -15.81
N PRO A 159 13.94 3.46 -15.03
CA PRO A 159 13.88 3.61 -13.58
C PRO A 159 13.65 5.08 -13.23
N MET A 160 12.50 5.36 -12.63
CA MET A 160 12.17 6.69 -12.09
C MET A 160 11.13 6.55 -10.99
N ALA A 161 11.25 7.36 -9.97
CA ALA A 161 10.30 7.51 -8.90
C ALA A 161 10.11 9.01 -8.59
N ALA A 162 8.96 9.32 -7.99
CA ALA A 162 8.69 10.64 -7.47
C ALA A 162 7.95 10.50 -6.13
N THR A 163 8.24 11.43 -5.21
CA THR A 163 7.47 11.63 -4.00
C THR A 163 6.83 13.00 -4.09
N LEU A 164 5.51 13.02 -4.14
CA LEU A 164 4.72 14.24 -4.08
C LEU A 164 4.40 14.52 -2.62
N THR A 165 4.29 15.80 -2.27
CA THR A 165 3.96 16.21 -0.92
C THR A 165 3.05 17.45 -0.92
N THR A 166 2.55 17.81 0.25
CA THR A 166 1.74 19.02 0.43
C THR A 166 2.59 20.28 0.35
N GLN A 167 1.94 21.42 0.08
CA GLN A 167 2.62 22.72 0.07
C GLN A 167 3.23 23.03 1.44
N GLU A 168 2.56 22.69 2.53
CA GLU A 168 3.06 22.89 3.89
C GLU A 168 4.39 22.17 4.14
N VAL A 169 4.50 20.90 3.73
CA VAL A 169 5.75 20.13 3.84
C VAL A 169 6.84 20.74 2.96
N PHE A 170 6.52 21.15 1.74
CA PHE A 170 7.46 21.80 0.83
C PHE A 170 7.99 23.10 1.43
N ASP A 171 7.11 23.95 1.95
CA ASP A 171 7.47 25.26 2.51
C ASP A 171 8.39 25.13 3.74
N ALA A 172 8.32 24.03 4.47
CA ALA A 172 9.23 23.77 5.60
C ALA A 172 10.72 23.65 5.19
N PHE A 173 10.99 23.37 3.91
CA PHE A 173 12.34 23.31 3.34
C PHE A 173 12.76 24.60 2.63
N LEU A 174 11.91 25.63 2.60
CA LEU A 174 12.24 26.92 2.05
C LEU A 174 12.80 27.84 3.13
N GLY A 175 13.79 28.64 2.75
CA GLY A 175 14.42 29.63 3.64
C GLY A 175 15.62 30.27 3.00
N ASP A 176 16.21 31.26 3.69
CA ASP A 176 17.46 31.84 3.27
C ASP A 176 18.60 30.80 3.31
N TYR A 177 19.60 30.98 2.47
CA TYR A 177 20.74 30.05 2.39
C TYR A 177 21.40 29.79 3.75
N SER A 178 21.50 30.81 4.59
CA SER A 178 22.09 30.71 5.94
C SER A 178 21.28 29.86 6.93
N GLU A 179 19.98 29.63 6.66
CA GLU A 179 19.11 28.79 7.50
C GLU A 179 19.30 27.29 7.27
N LEU A 180 19.95 26.90 6.16
CA LEU A 180 20.23 25.51 5.79
C LEU A 180 19.00 24.59 5.82
N LYS A 181 17.82 25.12 5.47
CA LYS A 181 16.54 24.37 5.45
C LYS A 181 16.40 23.47 4.23
N THR A 182 17.26 23.59 3.24
CA THR A 182 17.21 22.80 2.00
C THR A 182 17.16 21.30 2.30
N PHE A 183 16.33 20.58 1.60
CA PHE A 183 16.29 19.10 1.66
C PHE A 183 17.51 18.52 0.95
N PHE A 184 18.59 18.30 1.69
CA PHE A 184 19.87 17.77 1.17
C PHE A 184 19.78 16.26 0.92
N HIS A 185 18.94 15.87 -0.02
CA HIS A 185 18.75 14.45 -0.40
C HIS A 185 18.59 14.32 -1.91
N GLY A 186 19.28 13.35 -2.49
CA GLY A 186 19.23 13.07 -3.91
C GLY A 186 20.33 12.10 -4.35
N HIS A 187 20.41 11.88 -5.64
CA HIS A 187 21.49 11.15 -6.30
C HIS A 187 21.79 11.80 -7.67
N SER A 188 22.91 11.42 -8.29
CA SER A 188 23.41 12.03 -9.53
C SER A 188 22.40 12.02 -10.70
N TYR A 189 21.46 11.08 -10.70
CA TYR A 189 20.48 10.92 -11.78
C TYR A 189 19.10 11.49 -11.44
N THR A 190 18.97 12.23 -10.34
CA THR A 190 17.72 12.92 -9.97
C THR A 190 17.29 13.86 -11.10
N GLY A 191 16.03 13.76 -11.53
CA GLY A 191 15.45 14.61 -12.59
C GLY A 191 16.02 14.33 -13.99
N ASN A 192 16.54 13.12 -14.26
CA ASN A 192 17.08 12.81 -15.58
C ASN A 192 16.04 12.97 -16.70
N GLN A 193 16.49 13.50 -17.83
CA GLN A 193 15.60 13.89 -18.94
C GLN A 193 14.90 12.71 -19.59
N LEU A 194 15.56 11.56 -19.74
CA LEU A 194 14.97 10.37 -20.36
C LEU A 194 13.82 9.82 -19.51
N GLY A 195 14.03 9.68 -18.21
CA GLY A 195 12.99 9.27 -17.27
C GLY A 195 11.82 10.25 -17.24
N SER A 196 12.11 11.56 -17.28
CA SER A 196 11.08 12.61 -17.31
C SER A 196 10.26 12.56 -18.58
N ALA A 197 10.89 12.40 -19.75
CA ALA A 197 10.21 12.25 -21.04
C ALA A 197 9.33 11.00 -21.09
N ALA A 198 9.83 9.85 -20.61
CA ALA A 198 9.07 8.63 -20.52
C ALA A 198 7.87 8.76 -19.57
N SER A 199 8.04 9.48 -18.45
CA SER A 199 6.97 9.75 -17.49
C SER A 199 5.87 10.60 -18.09
N LEU A 200 6.21 11.66 -18.79
CA LEU A 200 5.24 12.51 -19.50
C LEU A 200 4.44 11.72 -20.52
N ALA A 201 5.10 10.92 -21.37
CA ALA A 201 4.44 10.06 -22.34
C ALA A 201 3.52 9.03 -21.68
N SER A 202 3.96 8.42 -20.57
CA SER A 202 3.14 7.45 -19.80
C SER A 202 1.89 8.14 -19.24
N ILE A 203 2.02 9.32 -18.65
CA ILE A 203 0.89 10.09 -18.07
C ILE A 203 -0.11 10.45 -19.17
N GLU A 204 0.33 10.87 -20.36
CA GLU A 204 -0.56 11.16 -21.50
C GLU A 204 -1.36 9.92 -21.92
N LEU A 205 -0.71 8.76 -21.99
CA LEU A 205 -1.39 7.49 -22.30
C LEU A 205 -2.41 7.12 -21.22
N LEU A 206 -2.12 7.39 -19.96
CA LEU A 206 -3.04 7.10 -18.84
C LEU A 206 -4.33 7.91 -18.90
N LYS A 207 -4.29 9.16 -19.41
CA LYS A 207 -5.49 10.01 -19.57
C LYS A 207 -6.57 9.33 -20.42
N THR A 208 -6.17 8.54 -21.40
CA THR A 208 -7.10 7.84 -22.32
C THR A 208 -7.31 6.37 -21.97
N ALA A 209 -6.61 5.84 -20.97
CA ALA A 209 -6.61 4.40 -20.66
C ALA A 209 -7.76 3.95 -19.73
N ALA A 210 -8.57 4.84 -19.18
CA ALA A 210 -9.58 4.52 -18.16
C ALA A 210 -10.55 3.41 -18.59
N SER A 211 -11.12 3.48 -19.79
CA SER A 211 -12.05 2.46 -20.28
C SER A 211 -11.38 1.10 -20.48
N ARG A 212 -10.14 1.09 -20.99
CA ARG A 212 -9.36 -0.15 -21.17
C ARG A 212 -9.03 -0.80 -19.82
N ARG A 213 -8.65 0.00 -18.80
CA ARG A 213 -8.41 -0.49 -17.44
C ARG A 213 -9.67 -1.13 -16.85
N LYS A 214 -10.82 -0.45 -16.94
CA LYS A 214 -12.11 -0.98 -16.47
C LYS A 214 -12.47 -2.30 -17.16
N LYS A 215 -12.30 -2.38 -18.47
CA LYS A 215 -12.53 -3.61 -19.23
C LYS A 215 -11.60 -4.74 -18.79
N LEU A 216 -10.31 -4.45 -18.59
CA LEU A 216 -9.34 -5.43 -18.08
C LEU A 216 -9.74 -5.93 -16.68
N ALA A 217 -10.07 -5.04 -15.76
CA ALA A 217 -10.49 -5.39 -14.41
C ALA A 217 -11.76 -6.26 -14.42
N ALA A 218 -12.75 -5.93 -15.26
CA ALA A 218 -13.96 -6.72 -15.42
C ALA A 218 -13.69 -8.13 -16.00
N ASN A 219 -12.81 -8.22 -16.99
CA ASN A 219 -12.40 -9.51 -17.57
C ASN A 219 -11.67 -10.37 -16.53
N LEU A 220 -10.71 -9.79 -15.80
CA LEU A 220 -10.02 -10.49 -14.72
C LEU A 220 -11.00 -11.03 -13.66
N HIS A 221 -11.98 -10.21 -13.26
CA HIS A 221 -13.02 -10.62 -12.34
C HIS A 221 -13.84 -11.81 -12.85
N THR A 222 -14.26 -11.75 -14.11
CA THR A 222 -15.07 -12.81 -14.73
C THR A 222 -14.29 -14.12 -14.82
N GLU A 223 -13.05 -14.07 -15.29
CA GLU A 223 -12.22 -15.27 -15.44
C GLU A 223 -11.81 -15.84 -14.08
N ALA A 224 -11.51 -15.00 -13.11
CA ALA A 224 -11.14 -15.42 -11.75
C ALA A 224 -12.27 -16.23 -11.06
N LYS A 225 -13.54 -15.94 -11.37
CA LYS A 225 -14.67 -16.68 -10.79
C LYS A 225 -14.60 -18.18 -11.06
N ARG A 226 -14.02 -18.59 -12.18
CA ARG A 226 -13.87 -20.01 -12.55
C ARG A 226 -12.96 -20.75 -11.57
N LEU A 227 -12.01 -20.05 -10.96
CA LEU A 227 -11.07 -20.64 -10.01
C LEU A 227 -11.73 -21.05 -8.69
N TRP A 228 -12.90 -20.50 -8.36
CA TRP A 228 -13.65 -20.92 -7.19
C TRP A 228 -14.10 -22.38 -7.22
N GLY A 229 -14.11 -23.02 -8.40
CA GLY A 229 -14.36 -24.46 -8.54
C GLY A 229 -13.24 -25.36 -7.98
N LEU A 230 -12.03 -24.81 -7.77
CA LEU A 230 -10.87 -25.59 -7.33
C LEU A 230 -10.80 -25.66 -5.82
N SER A 231 -10.61 -26.88 -5.28
CA SER A 231 -10.54 -27.12 -3.83
C SER A 231 -9.34 -26.44 -3.14
N GLN A 232 -8.27 -26.18 -3.89
CA GLN A 232 -7.05 -25.55 -3.43
C GLN A 232 -7.11 -24.01 -3.44
N VAL A 233 -8.17 -23.40 -3.96
CA VAL A 233 -8.35 -21.96 -3.93
C VAL A 233 -9.09 -21.59 -2.65
N GLY A 234 -8.42 -20.86 -1.76
CA GLY A 234 -8.96 -20.42 -0.48
C GLY A 234 -9.63 -19.07 -0.53
N ASP A 235 -9.03 -18.13 -1.26
CA ASP A 235 -9.54 -16.77 -1.41
C ASP A 235 -9.12 -16.20 -2.78
N ILE A 236 -9.94 -15.34 -3.34
CA ILE A 236 -9.62 -14.57 -4.56
C ILE A 236 -9.90 -13.11 -4.25
N ARG A 237 -8.86 -12.31 -4.32
CA ARG A 237 -8.89 -10.87 -4.03
C ARG A 237 -8.59 -10.08 -5.30
N GLN A 238 -9.44 -9.15 -5.62
CA GLN A 238 -9.18 -8.23 -6.71
C GLN A 238 -9.28 -6.78 -6.24
N THR A 239 -8.34 -5.95 -6.69
CA THR A 239 -8.33 -4.51 -6.47
C THR A 239 -7.87 -3.85 -7.77
N GLY A 240 -8.81 -3.24 -8.50
CA GLY A 240 -8.56 -2.76 -9.86
C GLY A 240 -8.06 -3.86 -10.80
N CYS A 241 -6.90 -3.65 -11.41
CA CYS A 241 -6.22 -4.62 -12.29
C CYS A 241 -5.24 -5.55 -11.55
N VAL A 242 -5.28 -5.60 -10.23
CA VAL A 242 -4.49 -6.53 -9.42
C VAL A 242 -5.41 -7.67 -8.98
N LEU A 243 -5.02 -8.89 -9.30
CA LEU A 243 -5.71 -10.13 -8.90
C LEU A 243 -4.76 -11.00 -8.09
N ALA A 244 -5.21 -11.50 -6.97
CA ALA A 244 -4.47 -12.43 -6.13
C ALA A 244 -5.33 -13.65 -5.80
N VAL A 245 -4.72 -14.82 -5.86
CA VAL A 245 -5.36 -16.10 -5.53
C VAL A 245 -4.60 -16.72 -4.35
N GLU A 246 -5.30 -16.93 -3.26
CA GLU A 246 -4.76 -17.62 -2.08
C GLU A 246 -4.84 -19.14 -2.29
N LEU A 247 -3.70 -19.79 -2.33
CA LEU A 247 -3.63 -21.23 -2.44
C LEU A 247 -3.58 -21.89 -1.05
N VAL A 248 -4.37 -22.91 -0.86
CA VAL A 248 -4.50 -23.66 0.39
C VAL A 248 -4.62 -25.16 0.12
N ARG A 249 -4.35 -25.98 1.11
CA ARG A 249 -4.59 -27.44 1.01
C ARG A 249 -6.09 -27.78 0.99
N ASP A 250 -6.83 -27.12 1.85
CA ASP A 250 -8.30 -27.23 1.91
C ASP A 250 -8.89 -25.85 2.23
N TRP A 251 -9.78 -25.36 1.37
CA TRP A 251 -10.44 -24.06 1.55
C TRP A 251 -11.36 -24.01 2.77
N ARG A 252 -11.92 -25.15 3.19
CA ARG A 252 -12.85 -25.22 4.35
C ARG A 252 -12.14 -24.97 5.67
N THR A 253 -10.90 -25.42 5.78
CA THR A 253 -10.07 -25.24 6.98
C THR A 253 -9.11 -24.08 6.86
N ARG A 254 -8.93 -23.53 5.66
CA ARG A 254 -7.90 -22.53 5.30
C ARG A 254 -6.49 -23.03 5.56
N GLU A 255 -6.29 -24.36 5.57
CA GLU A 255 -4.99 -24.96 5.84
C GLU A 255 -3.97 -24.56 4.76
N PRO A 256 -2.85 -23.88 5.12
CA PRO A 256 -1.84 -23.50 4.16
C PRO A 256 -1.04 -24.72 3.67
N PHE A 257 -0.40 -24.59 2.50
CA PHE A 257 0.66 -25.52 2.13
C PHE A 257 1.84 -25.35 3.10
N LYS A 258 2.49 -26.44 3.45
CA LYS A 258 3.77 -26.38 4.15
C LYS A 258 4.85 -25.97 3.15
N LEU A 259 5.62 -24.97 3.48
CA LEU A 259 6.81 -24.55 2.75
C LEU A 259 7.97 -25.48 3.12
#